data_d7ce34ba67b80f250953703f0d1cb31d
#
_entry.id   d7ce34ba67b80f250953703f0d1cb31d
#
_cell.length_a   1.000
_cell.length_b   1.000
_cell.length_c   1.000
_cell.angle_alpha   90.00
_cell.angle_beta   90.00
_cell.angle_gamma   90.00
#
_symmetry.space_group_name_H-M   'P 1'
#
loop_
_entity.id
_entity.type
_entity.pdbx_description
1 polymer ?
#
loop_
_entity_poly.entity_id
_entity_poly.type
_entity_poly.pdbx_seq_one_letter_code
_entity_poly.pdbx_strand_id
1 'polypeptide(L)'
;MSIARVTMHEYHEEGMHDKIEELYASIVDEYFPNLEQVINIKTGPTSAISIALYASFEEAEKNLGERAKMVELMAPYVRDSFFHEGEVTKNYIKRQK
;
A
#
# COMPACT_ATOMS: atom_id res chain seq x y z
N MET A 1 15.14 -7.53 -9.51
CA MET A 1 15.13 -7.12 -8.11
C MET A 1 13.87 -6.32 -7.81
N SER A 2 13.19 -6.63 -6.72
CA SER A 2 11.91 -5.99 -6.43
C SER A 2 12.06 -4.57 -5.90
N ILE A 3 11.02 -3.78 -6.13
CA ILE A 3 10.89 -2.42 -5.62
C ILE A 3 9.79 -2.44 -4.57
N ALA A 4 10.04 -1.78 -3.45
CA ALA A 4 9.02 -1.60 -2.42
C ALA A 4 8.54 -0.15 -2.42
N ARG A 5 7.23 0.03 -2.37
CA ARG A 5 6.60 1.32 -2.14
C ARG A 5 5.95 1.26 -0.75
N VAL A 6 6.49 2.03 0.18
CA VAL A 6 6.03 2.04 1.57
C VAL A 6 5.22 3.31 1.78
N THR A 7 3.95 3.15 2.14
CA THR A 7 3.05 4.27 2.37
C THR A 7 2.61 4.27 3.82
N MET A 8 2.74 5.42 4.49
CA MET A 8 2.27 5.61 5.86
C MET A 8 1.04 6.49 5.83
N HIS A 9 -0.02 6.06 6.53
CA HIS A 9 -1.28 6.78 6.60
C HIS A 9 -1.62 7.17 8.01
N GLU A 10 -2.16 8.39 8.16
CA GLU A 10 -2.80 8.84 9.38
C GLU A 10 -4.27 9.09 9.03
N TYR A 11 -5.18 8.49 9.77
CA TYR A 11 -6.62 8.62 9.51
C TYR A 11 -7.25 9.71 10.38
N HIS A 12 -8.42 10.21 9.95
CA HIS A 12 -9.13 11.22 10.70
C HIS A 12 -9.68 10.70 12.03
N GLU A 13 -10.09 9.44 12.07
CA GLU A 13 -10.67 8.84 13.26
C GLU A 13 -10.49 7.33 13.28
N GLU A 14 -10.79 6.73 14.42
CA GLU A 14 -10.71 5.27 14.59
C GLU A 14 -11.70 4.56 13.66
N GLY A 15 -11.35 3.34 13.27
CA GLY A 15 -12.20 2.53 12.40
C GLY A 15 -12.00 2.77 10.92
N MET A 16 -11.29 3.80 10.53
CA MET A 16 -11.05 4.11 9.12
C MET A 16 -10.18 3.06 8.45
N HIS A 17 -9.28 2.44 9.20
CA HIS A 17 -8.42 1.39 8.65
C HIS A 17 -9.26 0.25 8.06
N ASP A 18 -10.28 -0.19 8.77
CA ASP A 18 -11.14 -1.29 8.31
C ASP A 18 -11.87 -0.90 7.02
N LYS A 19 -12.31 0.36 6.93
CA LYS A 19 -12.98 0.86 5.74
C LYS A 19 -12.03 0.92 4.54
N ILE A 20 -10.78 1.34 4.78
CA ILE A 20 -9.76 1.39 3.75
C ILE A 20 -9.41 -0.03 3.27
N GLU A 21 -9.26 -0.97 4.20
CA GLU A 21 -8.99 -2.37 3.86
C GLU A 21 -10.09 -2.96 2.98
N GLU A 22 -11.34 -2.70 3.34
CA GLU A 22 -12.49 -3.17 2.59
C GLU A 22 -12.52 -2.57 1.18
N LEU A 23 -12.29 -1.26 1.09
CA LEU A 23 -12.22 -0.57 -0.20
C LEU A 23 -11.08 -1.12 -1.05
N TYR A 24 -9.90 -1.28 -0.45
CA TYR A 24 -8.71 -1.78 -1.15
C TYR A 24 -8.95 -3.20 -1.68
N ALA A 25 -9.51 -4.07 -0.85
CA ALA A 25 -9.78 -5.45 -1.25
C ALA A 25 -10.70 -5.53 -2.48
N SER A 26 -11.62 -4.56 -2.63
CA SER A 26 -12.55 -4.55 -3.75
C SER A 26 -11.94 -4.09 -5.07
N ILE A 27 -10.78 -3.42 -5.05
CA ILE A 27 -10.20 -2.81 -6.25
C ILE A 27 -8.76 -3.22 -6.54
N VAL A 28 -8.09 -3.94 -5.62
CA VAL A 28 -6.66 -4.20 -5.75
C VAL A 28 -6.29 -4.91 -7.05
N ASP A 29 -7.05 -5.92 -7.45
CA ASP A 29 -6.76 -6.67 -8.66
C ASP A 29 -6.99 -5.84 -9.93
N GLU A 30 -7.95 -4.95 -9.89
CA GLU A 30 -8.27 -4.09 -11.02
C GLU A 30 -7.29 -2.92 -11.14
N TYR A 31 -7.00 -2.25 -10.03
CA TYR A 31 -6.19 -1.04 -10.04
C TYR A 31 -4.70 -1.31 -10.05
N PHE A 32 -4.28 -2.44 -9.48
CA PHE A 32 -2.86 -2.77 -9.32
C PHE A 32 -2.52 -4.15 -9.86
N PRO A 33 -2.76 -4.39 -11.17
CA PRO A 33 -2.49 -5.72 -11.75
C PRO A 33 -1.00 -6.10 -11.74
N ASN A 34 -0.10 -5.12 -11.64
CA ASN A 34 1.34 -5.36 -11.63
C ASN A 34 1.91 -5.55 -10.23
N LEU A 35 1.05 -5.50 -9.22
CA LEU A 35 1.45 -5.67 -7.83
C LEU A 35 1.82 -7.12 -7.56
N GLU A 36 3.02 -7.35 -7.03
CA GLU A 36 3.45 -8.70 -6.65
C GLU A 36 2.90 -9.09 -5.29
N GLN A 37 2.90 -8.15 -4.36
CA GLN A 37 2.50 -8.42 -2.99
C GLN A 37 2.19 -7.10 -2.29
N VAL A 38 1.24 -7.13 -1.38
CA VAL A 38 1.00 -5.99 -0.50
C VAL A 38 0.85 -6.51 0.93
N ILE A 39 1.44 -5.78 1.86
CA ILE A 39 1.33 -6.06 3.28
C ILE A 39 0.81 -4.78 3.93
N ASN A 40 -0.35 -4.86 4.56
CA ASN A 40 -0.93 -3.72 5.28
C ASN A 40 -0.81 -3.98 6.78
N ILE A 41 -0.32 -2.98 7.49
CA ILE A 41 -0.04 -3.08 8.92
C ILE A 41 -0.78 -1.96 9.64
N LYS A 42 -1.61 -2.34 10.61
CA LYS A 42 -2.26 -1.35 11.48
C LYS A 42 -1.30 -1.03 12.63
N THR A 43 -0.82 0.20 12.66
CA THR A 43 0.19 0.63 13.64
C THR A 43 -0.41 1.32 14.86
N GLY A 44 -1.69 1.67 14.80
CA GLY A 44 -2.39 2.31 15.90
C GLY A 44 -3.87 2.49 15.54
N PRO A 45 -4.68 3.07 16.44
CA PRO A 45 -6.11 3.27 16.16
C PRO A 45 -6.39 4.11 14.92
N THR A 46 -5.48 5.03 14.59
CA THR A 46 -5.66 5.95 13.46
C THR A 46 -4.48 5.94 12.50
N SER A 47 -3.63 4.90 12.53
CA SER A 47 -2.45 4.87 11.67
C SER A 47 -2.22 3.49 11.07
N ALA A 48 -1.57 3.48 9.90
CA ALA A 48 -1.24 2.24 9.22
C ALA A 48 -0.05 2.44 8.29
N ILE A 49 0.59 1.32 7.94
CA ILE A 49 1.67 1.28 6.95
C ILE A 49 1.29 0.24 5.90
N SER A 50 1.46 0.59 4.63
CA SER A 50 1.24 -0.33 3.52
C SER A 50 2.56 -0.52 2.80
N ILE A 51 2.94 -1.77 2.52
CA ILE A 51 4.14 -2.11 1.77
C ILE A 51 3.72 -2.85 0.52
N ALA A 52 3.94 -2.21 -0.63
CA ALA A 52 3.59 -2.78 -1.94
C ALA A 52 4.87 -3.16 -2.68
N LEU A 53 4.94 -4.37 -3.20
CA LEU A 53 6.09 -4.87 -3.93
C LEU A 53 5.79 -4.98 -5.42
N TYR A 54 6.71 -4.51 -6.24
CA TYR A 54 6.65 -4.60 -7.70
C TYR A 54 7.96 -5.18 -8.22
N ALA A 55 7.93 -5.74 -9.43
CA ALA A 55 9.11 -6.35 -10.02
C ALA A 55 10.22 -5.34 -10.32
N SER A 56 9.85 -4.09 -10.64
CA SER A 56 10.78 -3.03 -10.98
C SER A 56 10.15 -1.67 -10.82
N PHE A 57 10.94 -0.61 -10.87
CA PHE A 57 10.43 0.77 -10.89
C PHE A 57 9.49 1.00 -12.07
N GLU A 58 9.82 0.41 -13.21
CA GLU A 58 9.01 0.52 -14.41
C GLU A 58 7.61 -0.06 -14.19
N GLU A 59 7.52 -1.21 -13.55
CA GLU A 59 6.23 -1.82 -13.24
C GLU A 59 5.44 -0.99 -12.22
N ALA A 60 6.14 -0.44 -11.22
CA ALA A 60 5.50 0.43 -10.24
C ALA A 60 4.94 1.70 -10.89
N GLU A 61 5.68 2.27 -11.85
CA GLU A 61 5.25 3.47 -12.56
C GLU A 61 3.99 3.26 -13.37
N LYS A 62 3.78 2.07 -13.90
CA LYS A 62 2.57 1.75 -14.66
C LYS A 62 1.30 1.92 -13.85
N ASN A 63 1.41 1.86 -12.54
CA ASN A 63 0.27 1.98 -11.62
C ASN A 63 0.09 3.37 -11.01
N LEU A 64 0.85 4.38 -11.46
CA LEU A 64 0.74 5.71 -10.88
C LEU A 64 -0.63 6.36 -11.07
N GLY A 65 -1.25 6.14 -12.23
CA GLY A 65 -2.59 6.65 -12.49
C GLY A 65 -3.63 6.03 -11.56
N GLU A 66 -3.57 4.72 -11.37
CA GLU A 66 -4.46 3.98 -10.49
C GLU A 66 -4.20 4.32 -9.03
N ARG A 67 -2.92 4.54 -8.68
CA ARG A 67 -2.56 4.99 -7.35
C ARG A 67 -3.18 6.35 -7.04
N ALA A 68 -3.18 7.26 -8.01
CA ALA A 68 -3.80 8.57 -7.84
C ALA A 68 -5.31 8.44 -7.61
N LYS A 69 -5.97 7.52 -8.32
CA LYS A 69 -7.39 7.23 -8.12
C LYS A 69 -7.65 6.69 -6.72
N MET A 70 -6.79 5.80 -6.26
CA MET A 70 -6.90 5.23 -4.91
C MET A 70 -6.75 6.32 -3.85
N VAL A 71 -5.80 7.23 -4.04
CA VAL A 71 -5.59 8.36 -3.13
C VAL A 71 -6.86 9.21 -3.05
N GLU A 72 -7.51 9.47 -4.19
CA GLU A 72 -8.78 10.22 -4.20
C GLU A 72 -9.87 9.49 -3.44
N LEU A 73 -9.99 8.18 -3.64
CA LEU A 73 -11.01 7.38 -2.94
C LEU A 73 -10.78 7.37 -1.44
N MET A 74 -9.52 7.40 -1.00
CA MET A 74 -9.17 7.38 0.41
C MET A 74 -9.19 8.77 1.06
N ALA A 75 -9.19 9.84 0.26
CA ALA A 75 -9.07 11.20 0.79
C ALA A 75 -10.03 11.54 1.93
N PRO A 76 -11.31 11.12 1.90
CA PRO A 76 -12.23 11.42 3.01
C PRO A 76 -11.83 10.75 4.33
N TYR A 77 -11.03 9.71 4.29
CA TYR A 77 -10.67 8.92 5.48
C TYR A 77 -9.27 9.20 5.97
N VAL A 78 -8.38 9.68 5.10
CA VAL A 78 -6.97 9.87 5.40
C VAL A 78 -6.68 11.33 5.68
N ARG A 79 -6.11 11.59 6.86
CA ARG A 79 -5.72 12.93 7.29
C ARG A 79 -4.38 13.33 6.69
N ASP A 80 -3.45 12.38 6.65
CA ASP A 80 -2.10 12.61 6.19
C ASP A 80 -1.52 11.33 5.60
N SER A 81 -0.61 11.48 4.65
CA SER A 81 -0.02 10.33 3.98
C SER A 81 1.38 10.66 3.49
N PHE A 82 2.30 9.72 3.69
CA PHE A 82 3.68 9.82 3.21
C PHE A 82 4.05 8.53 2.52
N PHE A 83 4.89 8.60 1.48
CA PHE A 83 5.40 7.35 0.93
C PHE A 83 6.87 7.48 0.53
N HIS A 84 7.53 6.33 0.50
CA HIS A 84 8.91 6.18 0.05
C HIS A 84 9.00 4.98 -0.88
N GLU A 85 9.90 5.04 -1.84
CA GLU A 85 10.18 3.93 -2.74
C GLU A 85 11.66 3.61 -2.72
N GLY A 86 11.98 2.32 -2.88
CA GLY A 86 13.36 1.90 -2.96
C GLY A 86 13.49 0.47 -3.41
N GLU A 87 14.72 0.06 -3.69
CA GLU A 87 15.03 -1.31 -4.03
C GLU A 87 14.95 -2.20 -2.79
N VAL A 88 14.36 -3.37 -2.98
CA VAL A 88 14.40 -4.40 -1.94
C VAL A 88 15.76 -5.07 -2.02
N THR A 89 16.62 -4.80 -1.05
CA THR A 89 17.97 -5.34 -1.02
C THR A 89 18.04 -6.72 -0.40
N LYS A 90 17.01 -7.09 0.37
CA LYS A 90 16.94 -8.41 0.99
C LYS A 90 15.48 -8.73 1.30
N ASN A 91 15.03 -9.88 0.86
CA ASN A 91 13.70 -10.39 1.17
C ASN A 91 13.86 -11.83 1.63
N TYR A 92 14.09 -11.98 2.91
CA TYR A 92 14.33 -13.29 3.52
C TYR A 92 13.08 -13.76 4.22
N ILE A 93 12.64 -14.95 3.84
CA ILE A 93 11.47 -15.57 4.46
C ILE A 93 11.98 -16.83 5.19
N LYS A 94 11.92 -16.78 6.52
CA LYS A 94 12.31 -17.92 7.33
C LYS A 94 11.17 -18.91 7.36
N ARG A 95 11.41 -20.13 6.91
CA ARG A 95 10.39 -21.15 6.91
C ARG A 95 10.20 -21.76 8.29
N GLN A 96 8.94 -21.93 8.66
CA GLN A 96 8.57 -22.68 9.85
C GLN A 96 8.57 -24.16 9.48
N LYS A 97 8.96 -24.99 10.42
CA LYS A 97 8.93 -26.44 10.24
C LYS A 97 7.77 -27.06 10.97
#